data_9df69bbac2fe24f0d9e9d6ac6f9058b8
#
_entry.id   9df69bbac2fe24f0d9e9d6ac6f9058b8
#
_cell.length_a   1.000
_cell.length_b   1.000
_cell.length_c   1.000
_cell.angle_alpha   90.00
_cell.angle_beta   90.00
_cell.angle_gamma   90.00
#
_symmetry.space_group_name_H-M   'P 1'
#
loop_
_entity.id
_entity.type
_entity.pdbx_description
1 polymer ?
#
loop_
_entity_poly.entity_id
_entity_poly.type
_entity_poly.pdbx_seq_one_letter_code
_entity_poly.pdbx_strand_id
1 'polypeptide(L)'
;MFSHPKRKLRKLIKEGEFEEAIALGNSMEEKYQYDPDFIFIMASIFYILQDPKKTLQYLERVLEINEYDTEALGLKLRVHQHFKENAKVTECCKKILEVDSDAYDVRAILNELEGK
;
A
#
# COMPACT_ATOMS: atom_id res chain seq x y z
N MET A 1 17.58 6.50 25.94
CA MET A 1 17.75 6.35 24.49
C MET A 1 16.39 6.19 23.81
N PHE A 2 16.20 6.88 22.73
CA PHE A 2 14.93 6.85 22.01
C PHE A 2 14.97 5.80 20.92
N SER A 3 13.91 5.01 20.88
CA SER A 3 13.69 4.01 19.85
C SER A 3 12.87 4.62 18.72
N HIS A 4 13.26 4.34 17.48
CA HIS A 4 12.51 4.76 16.30
C HIS A 4 12.10 3.50 15.51
N PRO A 5 11.10 2.76 16.00
CA PRO A 5 10.77 1.45 15.42
C PRO A 5 10.34 1.51 13.96
N LYS A 6 9.60 2.54 13.55
CA LYS A 6 9.22 2.67 12.14
C LYS A 6 10.43 2.92 11.25
N ARG A 7 11.39 3.72 11.71
CA ARG A 7 12.64 3.95 10.98
C ARG A 7 13.45 2.66 10.85
N LYS A 8 13.56 1.92 11.96
CA LYS A 8 14.24 0.63 11.95
C LYS A 8 13.58 -0.35 11.00
N LEU A 9 12.25 -0.37 11.00
CA LEU A 9 11.47 -1.23 10.11
C LEU A 9 11.79 -0.91 8.64
N ARG A 10 11.78 0.38 8.28
CA ARG A 10 12.11 0.81 6.91
C ARG A 10 13.55 0.44 6.53
N LYS A 11 14.47 0.57 7.46
CA LYS A 11 15.87 0.23 7.24
C LYS A 11 16.04 -1.26 6.94
N LEU A 12 15.36 -2.12 7.72
CA LEU A 12 15.40 -3.57 7.49
C LEU A 12 14.85 -3.94 6.11
N ILE A 13 13.78 -3.27 5.69
CA ILE A 13 13.20 -3.49 4.36
C ILE A 13 14.19 -3.08 3.27
N LYS A 14 14.81 -1.92 3.43
CA LYS A 14 15.78 -1.40 2.46
C LYS A 14 16.99 -2.32 2.33
N GLU A 15 17.39 -2.96 3.42
CA GLU A 15 18.51 -3.89 3.46
C GLU A 15 18.13 -5.31 3.02
N GLY A 16 16.85 -5.56 2.75
CA GLY A 16 16.37 -6.87 2.35
C GLY A 16 16.24 -7.87 3.48
N GLU A 17 16.25 -7.39 4.72
CA GLU A 17 16.13 -8.23 5.92
C GLU A 17 14.65 -8.44 6.26
N PHE A 18 13.94 -9.17 5.41
CA PHE A 18 12.48 -9.27 5.49
C PHE A 18 11.99 -10.10 6.68
N GLU A 19 12.70 -11.15 7.06
CA GLU A 19 12.31 -11.95 8.23
C GLU A 19 12.38 -11.11 9.50
N GLU A 20 13.46 -10.34 9.66
CA GLU A 20 13.62 -9.45 10.81
C GLU A 20 12.58 -8.33 10.76
N ALA A 21 12.31 -7.80 9.57
CA ALA A 21 11.31 -6.76 9.40
C ALA A 21 9.92 -7.24 9.82
N ILE A 22 9.54 -8.45 9.43
CA ILE A 22 8.24 -9.03 9.79
C ILE A 22 8.19 -9.27 11.30
N ALA A 23 9.25 -9.80 11.89
CA ALA A 23 9.30 -10.04 13.34
C ALA A 23 9.17 -8.73 14.12
N LEU A 24 9.89 -7.69 13.68
CA LEU A 24 9.78 -6.37 14.30
C LEU A 24 8.37 -5.80 14.12
N GLY A 25 7.83 -5.86 12.91
CA GLY A 25 6.48 -5.40 12.62
C GLY A 25 5.43 -6.08 13.49
N ASN A 26 5.54 -7.39 13.65
CA ASN A 26 4.61 -8.13 14.50
C ASN A 26 4.68 -7.66 15.95
N SER A 27 5.88 -7.32 16.45
CA SER A 27 6.04 -6.80 17.80
C SER A 27 5.47 -5.39 17.97
N MET A 28 5.32 -4.65 16.86
CA MET A 28 4.79 -3.28 16.85
C MET A 28 3.28 -3.22 16.69
N GLU A 29 2.66 -4.33 16.28
CA GLU A 29 1.25 -4.35 15.85
C GLU A 29 0.30 -3.79 16.91
N GLU A 30 0.43 -4.20 18.16
CA GLU A 30 -0.46 -3.74 19.22
C GLU A 30 -0.40 -2.23 19.42
N LYS A 31 0.82 -1.67 19.42
CA LYS A 31 1.04 -0.23 19.66
C LYS A 31 0.65 0.62 18.46
N TYR A 32 0.90 0.13 17.26
CA TYR A 32 0.76 0.91 16.03
C TYR A 32 -0.41 0.47 15.15
N GLN A 33 -1.35 -0.31 15.69
CA GLN A 33 -2.44 -0.92 14.90
C GLN A 33 -3.34 0.09 14.16
N TYR A 34 -3.37 1.35 14.62
CA TYR A 34 -4.18 2.39 13.98
C TYR A 34 -3.31 3.50 13.36
N ASP A 35 -2.02 3.26 13.24
CA ASP A 35 -1.09 4.18 12.58
C ASP A 35 -1.01 3.82 11.10
N PRO A 36 -1.60 4.65 10.20
CA PRO A 36 -1.62 4.30 8.78
C PRO A 36 -0.24 4.18 8.15
N ASP A 37 0.74 4.92 8.66
CA ASP A 37 2.11 4.83 8.18
C ASP A 37 2.70 3.46 8.45
N PHE A 38 2.56 2.97 9.70
CA PHE A 38 3.02 1.62 10.06
C PHE A 38 2.31 0.55 9.22
N ILE A 39 0.98 0.65 9.11
CA ILE A 39 0.18 -0.35 8.37
C ILE A 39 0.61 -0.39 6.90
N PHE A 40 0.86 0.78 6.30
CA PHE A 40 1.32 0.86 4.92
C PHE A 40 2.72 0.24 4.77
N ILE A 41 3.62 0.46 5.72
CA ILE A 41 4.95 -0.17 5.69
C ILE A 41 4.81 -1.70 5.67
N MET A 42 3.92 -2.25 6.49
CA MET A 42 3.67 -3.70 6.50
C MET A 42 3.11 -4.18 5.16
N ALA A 43 2.19 -3.43 4.57
CA ALA A 43 1.68 -3.73 3.23
C ALA A 43 2.82 -3.80 2.22
N SER A 44 3.77 -2.86 2.29
CA SER A 44 4.91 -2.79 1.39
C SER A 44 5.81 -4.02 1.50
N ILE A 45 6.03 -4.53 2.71
CA ILE A 45 6.81 -5.76 2.91
C ILE A 45 6.18 -6.91 2.14
N PHE A 46 4.88 -7.11 2.30
CA PHE A 46 4.19 -8.22 1.66
C PHE A 46 4.04 -8.04 0.16
N TYR A 47 4.00 -6.79 -0.30
CA TYR A 47 4.04 -6.52 -1.73
C TYR A 47 5.38 -6.98 -2.34
N ILE A 48 6.49 -6.62 -1.69
CA ILE A 48 7.84 -7.02 -2.12
C ILE A 48 7.97 -8.55 -2.10
N LEU A 49 7.42 -9.20 -1.08
CA LEU A 49 7.45 -10.66 -0.95
C LEU A 49 6.46 -11.37 -1.86
N GLN A 50 5.72 -10.62 -2.68
CA GLN A 50 4.75 -11.17 -3.63
C GLN A 50 3.63 -11.96 -2.97
N ASP A 51 3.14 -11.43 -1.83
CA ASP A 51 1.99 -11.97 -1.14
C ASP A 51 0.82 -10.98 -1.29
N PRO A 52 0.04 -11.08 -2.38
CA PRO A 52 -1.02 -10.10 -2.66
C PRO A 52 -2.14 -10.13 -1.63
N LYS A 53 -2.45 -11.28 -1.08
CA LYS A 53 -3.51 -11.40 -0.09
C LYS A 53 -3.19 -10.59 1.16
N LYS A 54 -1.99 -10.75 1.71
CA LYS A 54 -1.57 -9.98 2.89
C LYS A 54 -1.40 -8.50 2.56
N THR A 55 -0.87 -8.20 1.38
CA THR A 55 -0.75 -6.82 0.91
C THR A 55 -2.11 -6.13 0.96
N LEU A 56 -3.12 -6.74 0.36
CA LEU A 56 -4.47 -6.18 0.32
C LEU A 56 -5.10 -6.07 1.71
N GLN A 57 -4.86 -7.04 2.59
CA GLN A 57 -5.37 -6.99 3.96
C GLN A 57 -4.86 -5.75 4.70
N TYR A 58 -3.56 -5.46 4.60
CA TYR A 58 -2.99 -4.27 5.22
C TYR A 58 -3.48 -2.98 4.55
N LEU A 59 -3.57 -2.97 3.22
CA LEU A 59 -4.06 -1.79 2.49
C LEU A 59 -5.51 -1.46 2.86
N GLU A 60 -6.36 -2.47 3.04
CA GLU A 60 -7.74 -2.24 3.46
C GLU A 60 -7.78 -1.58 4.84
N ARG A 61 -6.87 -1.93 5.74
CA ARG A 61 -6.77 -1.29 7.06
C ARG A 61 -6.40 0.20 6.93
N VAL A 62 -5.47 0.53 6.03
CA VAL A 62 -5.14 1.94 5.75
C VAL A 62 -6.37 2.67 5.23
N LEU A 63 -7.07 2.06 4.29
CA LEU A 63 -8.22 2.68 3.63
C LEU A 63 -9.44 2.80 4.55
N GLU A 64 -9.55 1.98 5.59
CA GLU A 64 -10.56 2.17 6.63
C GLU A 64 -10.30 3.44 7.44
N ILE A 65 -9.03 3.81 7.61
CA ILE A 65 -8.66 5.04 8.33
C ILE A 65 -8.84 6.25 7.41
N ASN A 66 -8.40 6.14 6.16
CA ASN A 66 -8.55 7.20 5.15
C ASN A 66 -8.79 6.56 3.78
N GLU A 67 -10.04 6.56 3.34
CA GLU A 67 -10.42 5.91 2.08
C GLU A 67 -9.80 6.56 0.84
N TYR A 68 -9.26 7.77 0.97
CA TYR A 68 -8.60 8.49 -0.12
C TYR A 68 -7.07 8.58 0.06
N ASP A 69 -6.50 7.68 0.86
CA ASP A 69 -5.05 7.59 0.97
C ASP A 69 -4.46 7.18 -0.37
N THR A 70 -3.78 8.13 -1.05
CA THR A 70 -3.29 7.91 -2.41
C THR A 70 -2.15 6.90 -2.50
N GLU A 71 -1.34 6.78 -1.46
CA GLU A 71 -0.29 5.77 -1.45
C GLU A 71 -0.90 4.37 -1.37
N ALA A 72 -1.88 4.19 -0.49
CA ALA A 72 -2.57 2.91 -0.34
C ALA A 72 -3.35 2.55 -1.60
N LEU A 73 -4.07 3.52 -2.17
CA LEU A 73 -4.81 3.32 -3.42
C LEU A 73 -3.88 2.99 -4.58
N GLY A 74 -2.71 3.64 -4.63
CA GLY A 74 -1.71 3.39 -5.67
C GLY A 74 -1.14 1.98 -5.60
N LEU A 75 -0.85 1.48 -4.40
CA LEU A 75 -0.35 0.13 -4.25
C LEU A 75 -1.45 -0.90 -4.53
N LYS A 76 -2.67 -0.64 -4.08
CA LYS A 76 -3.83 -1.47 -4.37
C LYS A 76 -4.06 -1.59 -5.88
N LEU A 77 -3.97 -0.47 -6.58
CA LEU A 77 -4.08 -0.41 -8.04
C LEU A 77 -3.07 -1.34 -8.70
N ARG A 78 -1.81 -1.29 -8.25
CA ARG A 78 -0.74 -2.14 -8.81
C ARG A 78 -1.01 -3.62 -8.60
N VAL A 79 -1.52 -4.00 -7.43
CA VAL A 79 -1.90 -5.40 -7.16
C VAL A 79 -2.97 -5.84 -8.15
N HIS A 80 -4.02 -5.04 -8.31
CA HIS A 80 -5.13 -5.39 -9.21
C HIS A 80 -4.72 -5.37 -10.69
N GLN A 81 -3.81 -4.47 -11.09
CA GLN A 81 -3.25 -4.47 -12.46
C GLN A 81 -2.52 -5.78 -12.75
N HIS A 82 -1.75 -6.27 -11.79
CA HIS A 82 -1.00 -7.51 -11.95
C HIS A 82 -1.93 -8.68 -12.26
N PHE A 83 -3.10 -8.70 -11.64
CA PHE A 83 -4.09 -9.76 -11.86
C PHE A 83 -5.11 -9.41 -12.94
N LYS A 84 -4.94 -8.29 -13.63
CA LYS A 84 -5.83 -7.84 -14.70
C LYS A 84 -7.29 -7.71 -14.26
N GLU A 85 -7.49 -7.29 -13.03
CA GLU A 85 -8.81 -7.07 -12.44
C GLU A 85 -9.28 -5.65 -12.77
N ASN A 86 -9.66 -5.44 -14.04
CA ASN A 86 -9.86 -4.10 -14.60
C ASN A 86 -10.92 -3.27 -13.88
N ALA A 87 -11.99 -3.88 -13.37
CA ALA A 87 -13.02 -3.15 -12.64
C ALA A 87 -12.43 -2.53 -11.35
N LYS A 88 -11.59 -3.29 -10.65
CA LYS A 88 -10.94 -2.81 -9.42
C LYS A 88 -9.87 -1.77 -9.71
N VAL A 89 -9.14 -1.93 -10.82
CA VAL A 89 -8.17 -0.92 -11.29
C VAL A 89 -8.89 0.39 -11.57
N THR A 90 -10.01 0.33 -12.30
CA THR A 90 -10.82 1.51 -12.63
C THR A 90 -11.29 2.23 -11.36
N GLU A 91 -11.78 1.49 -10.37
CA GLU A 91 -12.22 2.05 -9.11
C GLU A 91 -11.10 2.79 -8.39
N CYS A 92 -9.91 2.18 -8.31
CA CYS A 92 -8.74 2.81 -7.69
C CYS A 92 -8.33 4.08 -8.43
N CYS A 93 -8.29 4.03 -9.77
CA CYS A 93 -7.96 5.20 -10.60
C CYS A 93 -8.90 6.36 -10.32
N LYS A 94 -10.20 6.09 -10.29
CA LYS A 94 -11.19 7.14 -10.07
C LYS A 94 -11.06 7.79 -8.71
N LYS A 95 -10.82 6.99 -7.67
CA LYS A 95 -10.61 7.53 -6.32
C LYS A 95 -9.35 8.40 -6.23
N ILE A 96 -8.25 7.94 -6.83
CA ILE A 96 -7.02 8.73 -6.84
C ILE A 96 -7.25 10.06 -7.55
N LEU A 97 -7.94 10.04 -8.68
CA LEU A 97 -8.19 11.26 -9.47
C LEU A 97 -9.13 12.23 -8.78
N GLU A 98 -9.98 11.78 -7.85
CA GLU A 98 -10.80 12.68 -7.03
C GLU A 98 -9.95 13.53 -6.12
N VAL A 99 -8.82 13.02 -5.64
CA VAL A 99 -7.92 13.72 -4.71
C VAL A 99 -6.82 14.47 -5.47
N ASP A 100 -6.31 13.85 -6.51
CA ASP A 100 -5.22 14.39 -7.32
C ASP A 100 -5.58 14.30 -8.80
N SER A 101 -6.23 15.34 -9.30
CA SER A 101 -6.66 15.41 -10.71
C SER A 101 -5.48 15.47 -11.68
N ASP A 102 -4.27 15.77 -11.18
CA ASP A 102 -3.05 15.86 -11.98
C ASP A 102 -2.22 14.58 -11.97
N ALA A 103 -2.76 13.49 -11.44
CA ALA A 103 -2.09 12.19 -11.51
C ALA A 103 -2.17 11.65 -12.93
N TYR A 104 -1.30 12.15 -13.81
CA TYR A 104 -1.35 11.87 -15.25
C TYR A 104 -1.12 10.40 -15.58
N ASP A 105 -0.29 9.71 -14.83
CA ASP A 105 -0.03 8.28 -14.98
C ASP A 105 -1.30 7.46 -14.70
N VAL A 106 -2.02 7.82 -13.64
CA VAL A 106 -3.28 7.16 -13.26
C VAL A 106 -4.35 7.42 -14.33
N ARG A 107 -4.41 8.66 -14.82
CA ARG A 107 -5.37 9.01 -15.88
C ARG A 107 -5.08 8.23 -17.16
N ALA A 108 -3.81 8.04 -17.51
CA ALA A 108 -3.44 7.25 -18.66
C ALA A 108 -3.91 5.80 -18.54
N ILE A 109 -3.78 5.21 -17.35
CA ILE A 109 -4.26 3.85 -17.09
C ILE A 109 -5.77 3.79 -17.28
N LEU A 110 -6.49 4.74 -16.69
CA LEU A 110 -7.95 4.78 -16.78
C LEU A 110 -8.42 4.95 -18.23
N ASN A 111 -7.78 5.87 -18.97
CA ASN A 111 -8.12 6.09 -20.37
C ASN A 111 -7.91 4.84 -21.21
N GLU A 112 -6.83 4.13 -20.99
CA GLU A 112 -6.56 2.88 -21.70
C GLU A 112 -7.65 1.85 -21.43
N LEU A 113 -8.07 1.70 -20.17
CA LEU A 113 -9.13 0.75 -19.82
C LEU A 113 -10.47 1.16 -20.38
N GLU A 114 -10.74 2.44 -20.54
CA GLU A 114 -11.99 2.96 -21.08
C GLU A 114 -11.98 3.11 -22.61
N GLY A 115 -10.89 2.74 -23.25
CA GLY A 115 -10.77 2.81 -24.70
C GLY A 115 -10.61 4.23 -25.26
N LYS A 116 -10.05 5.12 -24.47
CA LYS A 116 -9.88 6.53 -24.89
C LYS A 116 -8.46 6.87 -25.30
#